data_16c2803fc55028a2ed340da9a3bb6b03
#
_entry.id   16c2803fc55028a2ed340da9a3bb6b03
#
_cell.length_a   1.000
_cell.length_b   1.000
_cell.length_c   1.000
_cell.angle_alpha   90.00
_cell.angle_beta   90.00
_cell.angle_gamma   90.00
#
_symmetry.space_group_name_H-M   'P 1'
#
loop_
_entity.id
_entity.type
_entity.pdbx_description
1 polymer ?
#
loop_
_entity_poly.entity_id
_entity_poly.type
_entity_poly.pdbx_seq_one_letter_code
_entity_poly.pdbx_strand_id
1 'polypeptide(L)'
;MGGIFGTISKKSCVADLFYGTDYNSHLGTRRGGMATYSEDKGFVRSIHNLESSYFRSKFEPSLNKFEGCCSGIGVISDTDAQPLVMNSHLGQFAICTVSKIANMEQLEAEMLSRNMHFAEMSSGKTNTTELVALHIIQGKTFREGIENVYHHVKGSCTMLILTTDGIICAR
;
A
#
# COMPACT_ATOMS: atom_id res chain seq x y z
N MET A 1 -6.65 -3.22 -13.00
CA MET A 1 -5.89 -4.33 -12.38
C MET A 1 -4.65 -3.74 -11.70
N GLY A 2 -3.86 -4.54 -11.04
CA GLY A 2 -2.64 -4.07 -10.38
C GLY A 2 -1.76 -5.24 -9.96
N GLY A 3 -0.55 -4.94 -9.49
CA GLY A 3 0.38 -5.92 -8.96
C GLY A 3 1.10 -5.37 -7.73
N ILE A 4 1.43 -6.23 -6.81
CA ILE A 4 2.17 -5.89 -5.60
C ILE A 4 3.42 -6.76 -5.48
N PHE A 5 4.46 -6.19 -4.91
CA PHE A 5 5.72 -6.87 -4.64
C PHE A 5 6.23 -6.48 -3.26
N GLY A 6 6.75 -7.42 -2.51
CA GLY A 6 7.34 -7.18 -1.19
C GLY A 6 8.66 -7.92 -1.04
N THR A 7 9.63 -7.30 -0.38
CA THR A 7 10.95 -7.90 -0.17
C THR A 7 11.53 -7.52 1.18
N ILE A 8 12.20 -8.48 1.80
CA ILE A 8 13.04 -8.31 2.99
C ILE A 8 14.40 -8.93 2.69
N SER A 9 15.46 -8.21 2.98
CA SER A 9 16.83 -8.64 2.73
C SER A 9 17.74 -8.33 3.91
N LYS A 10 18.81 -9.08 4.06
CA LYS A 10 19.90 -8.74 5.00
C LYS A 10 20.80 -7.61 4.51
N LYS A 11 20.65 -7.22 3.24
CA LYS A 11 21.34 -6.11 2.60
C LYS A 11 20.31 -5.14 2.06
N SER A 12 20.76 -4.08 1.36
CA SER A 12 19.84 -3.18 0.67
C SER A 12 18.89 -3.94 -0.24
N CYS A 13 17.58 -3.71 -0.07
CA CYS A 13 16.53 -4.35 -0.87
C CYS A 13 16.07 -3.49 -2.07
N VAL A 14 16.68 -2.34 -2.28
CA VAL A 14 16.18 -1.30 -3.22
C VAL A 14 16.11 -1.81 -4.64
N ALA A 15 17.15 -2.52 -5.11
CA ALA A 15 17.16 -3.07 -6.47
C ALA A 15 16.09 -4.14 -6.65
N ASP A 16 15.96 -5.07 -5.69
CA ASP A 16 14.94 -6.12 -5.75
C ASP A 16 13.53 -5.53 -5.72
N LEU A 17 13.30 -4.54 -4.85
CA LEU A 17 12.03 -3.84 -4.77
C LEU A 17 11.69 -3.12 -6.07
N PHE A 18 12.67 -2.40 -6.64
CA PHE A 18 12.48 -1.64 -7.88
C PHE A 18 12.15 -2.57 -9.06
N TYR A 19 12.97 -3.57 -9.32
CA TYR A 19 12.75 -4.49 -10.43
C TYR A 19 11.54 -5.41 -10.22
N GLY A 20 11.29 -5.85 -8.98
CA GLY A 20 10.12 -6.66 -8.65
C GLY A 20 8.81 -5.88 -8.81
N THR A 21 8.81 -4.58 -8.49
CA THR A 21 7.65 -3.72 -8.74
C THR A 21 7.49 -3.42 -10.23
N ASP A 22 8.59 -3.10 -10.93
CA ASP A 22 8.59 -2.86 -12.38
C ASP A 22 8.10 -4.06 -13.18
N TYR A 23 8.42 -5.28 -12.73
CA TYR A 23 7.91 -6.50 -13.36
C TYR A 23 6.37 -6.54 -13.44
N ASN A 24 5.69 -5.92 -12.49
CA ASN A 24 4.23 -5.80 -12.47
C ASN A 24 3.71 -4.61 -13.29
N SER A 25 4.56 -3.81 -13.93
CA SER A 25 4.14 -2.60 -14.66
C SER A 25 3.21 -2.86 -15.85
N HIS A 26 3.18 -4.10 -16.37
CA HIS A 26 2.23 -4.54 -17.39
C HIS A 26 0.80 -4.80 -16.84
N LEU A 27 0.62 -4.85 -15.52
CA LEU A 27 -0.67 -5.11 -14.86
C LEU A 27 -1.46 -3.85 -14.53
N GLY A 28 -0.86 -2.67 -14.66
CA GLY A 28 -1.50 -1.38 -14.40
C GLY A 28 -0.72 -0.24 -15.02
N THR A 29 -1.40 0.86 -15.31
CA THR A 29 -0.84 1.94 -16.14
C THR A 29 -0.97 3.33 -15.53
N ARG A 30 -1.64 3.50 -14.39
CA ARG A 30 -1.94 4.84 -13.85
C ARG A 30 -1.05 5.27 -12.72
N ARG A 31 -0.81 4.40 -11.76
CA ARG A 31 -0.07 4.73 -10.55
C ARG A 31 0.98 3.67 -10.25
N GLY A 32 2.12 4.10 -9.78
CA GLY A 32 3.13 3.24 -9.21
C GLY A 32 3.62 3.82 -7.89
N GLY A 33 3.94 2.95 -6.94
CA GLY A 33 4.42 3.39 -5.65
C GLY A 33 5.35 2.38 -5.00
N MET A 34 6.26 2.90 -4.20
CA MET A 34 7.14 2.11 -3.34
C MET A 34 7.17 2.72 -1.95
N ALA A 35 7.24 1.89 -0.94
CA ALA A 35 7.54 2.28 0.44
C ALA A 35 8.58 1.32 1.03
N THR A 36 9.51 1.87 1.79
CA THR A 36 10.56 1.13 2.48
C THR A 36 10.60 1.54 3.95
N TYR A 37 11.21 0.69 4.75
CA TYR A 37 11.51 0.98 6.14
C TYR A 37 12.99 0.72 6.45
N SER A 38 13.56 1.59 7.26
CA SER A 38 14.84 1.38 7.95
C SER A 38 14.82 2.07 9.31
N GLU A 39 15.61 1.61 10.26
CA GLU A 39 15.67 2.22 11.59
C GLU A 39 16.13 3.69 11.53
N ASP A 40 17.07 4.00 10.65
CA ASP A 40 17.65 5.34 10.52
C ASP A 40 16.70 6.35 9.86
N LYS A 41 15.92 5.93 8.84
CA LYS A 41 15.08 6.82 8.02
C LYS A 41 13.60 6.73 8.35
N GLY A 42 13.18 5.69 9.09
CA GLY A 42 11.77 5.37 9.24
C GLY A 42 11.13 4.91 7.92
N PHE A 43 9.86 5.21 7.75
CA PHE A 43 9.15 4.91 6.51
C PHE A 43 9.41 5.97 5.45
N VAL A 44 9.91 5.55 4.29
CA VAL A 44 10.12 6.38 3.11
C VAL A 44 9.19 5.93 2.00
N ARG A 45 8.44 6.87 1.41
CA ARG A 45 7.44 6.58 0.36
C ARG A 45 7.70 7.43 -0.88
N SER A 46 7.46 6.85 -2.06
CA SER A 46 7.35 7.57 -3.32
C SER A 46 6.21 7.01 -4.16
N ILE A 47 5.39 7.89 -4.72
CA ILE A 47 4.26 7.56 -5.59
C ILE A 47 4.35 8.43 -6.84
N HIS A 48 4.16 7.82 -8.01
CA HIS A 48 4.17 8.53 -9.29
C HIS A 48 2.96 8.17 -10.15
N ASN A 49 2.55 9.15 -10.95
CA ASN A 49 1.64 8.93 -12.07
C ASN A 49 2.43 8.30 -13.23
N LEU A 50 1.92 7.20 -13.78
CA LEU A 50 2.54 6.43 -14.85
C LEU A 50 1.83 6.62 -16.21
N GLU A 51 0.76 7.41 -16.28
CA GLU A 51 -0.02 7.59 -17.51
C GLU A 51 0.79 8.17 -18.67
N SER A 52 1.81 8.95 -18.38
CA SER A 52 2.66 9.60 -19.37
C SER A 52 4.09 9.08 -19.45
N SER A 53 4.47 8.10 -18.64
CA SER A 53 5.86 7.62 -18.55
C SER A 53 5.95 6.25 -17.90
N TYR A 54 6.93 5.48 -18.30
CA TYR A 54 7.20 4.16 -17.72
C TYR A 54 7.64 4.25 -16.26
N PHE A 55 7.38 3.19 -15.51
CA PHE A 55 7.76 3.05 -14.10
C PHE A 55 9.24 3.39 -13.85
N ARG A 56 10.14 2.80 -14.64
CA ARG A 56 11.59 3.02 -14.52
C ARG A 56 11.95 4.49 -14.60
N SER A 57 11.47 5.18 -15.62
CA SER A 57 11.79 6.60 -15.86
C SER A 57 11.36 7.51 -14.70
N LYS A 58 10.29 7.11 -13.97
CA LYS A 58 9.78 7.89 -12.83
C LYS A 58 10.52 7.60 -11.53
N PHE A 59 10.92 6.36 -11.29
CA PHE A 59 11.49 5.94 -10.02
C PHE A 59 13.01 5.97 -9.98
N GLU A 60 13.69 5.66 -11.09
CA GLU A 60 15.15 5.63 -11.17
C GLU A 60 15.84 6.90 -10.61
N PRO A 61 15.39 8.14 -10.96
CA PRO A 61 16.00 9.35 -10.45
C PRO A 61 15.90 9.54 -8.93
N SER A 62 15.00 8.82 -8.27
CA SER A 62 14.69 8.95 -6.85
C SER A 62 15.05 7.74 -6.00
N LEU A 63 15.71 6.73 -6.57
CA LEU A 63 16.08 5.50 -5.85
C LEU A 63 17.02 5.74 -4.66
N ASN A 64 17.83 6.80 -4.70
CA ASN A 64 18.70 7.20 -3.59
C ASN A 64 17.95 7.50 -2.29
N LYS A 65 16.66 7.85 -2.36
CA LYS A 65 15.82 8.06 -1.17
C LYS A 65 15.67 6.77 -0.34
N PHE A 66 15.68 5.63 -1.01
CA PHE A 66 15.49 4.30 -0.41
C PHE A 66 16.81 3.61 -0.03
N GLU A 67 17.95 4.25 -0.32
CA GLU A 67 19.26 3.65 -0.10
C GLU A 67 19.45 3.20 1.36
N GLY A 68 19.99 2.01 1.54
CA GLY A 68 20.22 1.39 2.86
C GLY A 68 18.99 0.67 3.44
N CYS A 69 17.79 0.80 2.85
CA CYS A 69 16.62 0.09 3.34
C CYS A 69 16.71 -1.42 3.06
N CYS A 70 16.30 -2.22 4.04
CA CYS A 70 16.34 -3.69 3.99
C CYS A 70 14.97 -4.34 3.82
N SER A 71 13.89 -3.57 3.94
CA SER A 71 12.52 -4.03 3.74
C SER A 71 11.70 -3.03 2.94
N GLY A 72 10.78 -3.51 2.11
CA GLY A 72 9.95 -2.65 1.31
C GLY A 72 8.81 -3.35 0.60
N ILE A 73 7.81 -2.56 0.23
CA ILE A 73 6.66 -2.96 -0.58
C ILE A 73 6.52 -2.03 -1.77
N GLY A 74 6.09 -2.58 -2.90
CA GLY A 74 5.86 -1.86 -4.13
C GLY A 74 4.53 -2.26 -4.75
N VAL A 75 3.95 -1.35 -5.52
CA VAL A 75 2.63 -1.53 -6.14
C VAL A 75 2.53 -0.82 -7.48
N ILE A 76 1.85 -1.47 -8.39
CA ILE A 76 1.31 -0.89 -9.62
C ILE A 76 -0.21 -0.92 -9.52
N SER A 77 -0.88 0.20 -9.77
CA SER A 77 -2.33 0.35 -9.61
C SER A 77 -2.95 1.13 -10.77
N ASP A 78 -4.17 0.77 -11.14
CA ASP A 78 -4.99 1.53 -12.11
C ASP A 78 -5.91 2.55 -11.41
N THR A 79 -5.98 2.55 -10.10
CA THR A 79 -6.93 3.39 -9.36
C THR A 79 -6.24 4.27 -8.33
N ASP A 80 -5.76 3.69 -7.27
CA ASP A 80 -5.41 4.40 -6.04
C ASP A 80 -3.94 4.82 -5.98
N ALA A 81 -3.70 5.99 -5.41
CA ALA A 81 -2.38 6.41 -5.00
C ALA A 81 -1.98 5.63 -3.75
N GLN A 82 -0.95 4.80 -3.86
CA GLN A 82 -0.44 3.91 -2.79
C GLN A 82 1.03 3.56 -3.04
N PRO A 83 1.80 3.05 -2.04
CA PRO A 83 1.39 2.65 -0.68
C PRO A 83 0.97 3.83 0.19
N LEU A 84 0.11 3.59 1.18
CA LEU A 84 -0.21 4.55 2.23
C LEU A 84 0.65 4.29 3.46
N VAL A 85 1.17 5.35 4.08
CA VAL A 85 1.85 5.27 5.37
C VAL A 85 0.90 5.77 6.44
N MET A 86 0.66 4.96 7.44
CA MET A 86 -0.29 5.21 8.51
C MET A 86 0.38 5.14 9.86
N ASN A 87 -0.13 5.93 10.82
CA ASN A 87 0.25 5.85 12.23
C ASN A 87 -1.01 5.55 13.05
N SER A 88 -0.98 4.50 13.85
CA SER A 88 -2.11 4.05 14.65
C SER A 88 -1.64 3.43 15.97
N HIS A 89 -2.59 2.91 16.77
CA HIS A 89 -2.27 2.13 17.96
C HIS A 89 -1.52 0.81 17.66
N LEU A 90 -1.55 0.34 16.39
CA LEU A 90 -0.76 -0.80 15.93
C LEU A 90 0.69 -0.42 15.57
N GLY A 91 1.08 0.84 15.78
CA GLY A 91 2.34 1.42 15.36
C GLY A 91 2.26 2.06 13.97
N GLN A 92 3.41 2.50 13.45
CA GLN A 92 3.54 2.95 12.08
C GLN A 92 3.64 1.75 11.13
N PHE A 93 2.97 1.87 9.99
CA PHE A 93 3.05 0.87 8.92
C PHE A 93 2.79 1.49 7.55
N ALA A 94 3.25 0.83 6.49
CA ALA A 94 2.86 1.15 5.13
C ALA A 94 2.01 0.01 4.55
N ILE A 95 0.99 0.34 3.78
CA ILE A 95 0.09 -0.65 3.19
C ILE A 95 -0.10 -0.40 1.70
N CYS A 96 -0.12 -1.48 0.92
CA CYS A 96 -0.63 -1.46 -0.45
C CYS A 96 -1.59 -2.63 -0.69
N THR A 97 -2.54 -2.41 -1.59
CA THR A 97 -3.58 -3.40 -1.91
C THR A 97 -3.77 -3.55 -3.41
N VAL A 98 -4.17 -4.75 -3.80
CA VAL A 98 -4.84 -5.01 -5.07
C VAL A 98 -6.20 -5.58 -4.73
N SER A 99 -7.25 -4.79 -4.96
CA SER A 99 -8.59 -5.12 -4.47
C SER A 99 -9.67 -4.76 -5.48
N LYS A 100 -10.79 -5.48 -5.38
CA LYS A 100 -12.05 -5.16 -6.02
C LYS A 100 -13.15 -5.34 -4.98
N ILE A 101 -13.62 -4.23 -4.42
CA ILE A 101 -14.61 -4.19 -3.33
C ILE A 101 -15.97 -3.81 -3.93
N ALA A 102 -16.93 -4.73 -3.87
CA ALA A 102 -18.25 -4.52 -4.44
C ALA A 102 -19.16 -3.65 -3.57
N ASN A 103 -18.94 -3.64 -2.26
CA ASN A 103 -19.73 -2.89 -1.29
C ASN A 103 -19.01 -1.62 -0.76
N MET A 104 -18.17 -1.00 -1.61
CA MET A 104 -17.35 0.16 -1.23
C MET A 104 -18.18 1.30 -0.63
N GLU A 105 -19.25 1.71 -1.31
CA GLU A 105 -20.12 2.81 -0.88
C GLU A 105 -20.81 2.54 0.47
N GLN A 106 -21.21 1.28 0.71
CA GLN A 106 -21.79 0.87 1.99
C GLN A 106 -20.77 1.00 3.13
N LEU A 107 -19.56 0.51 2.92
CA LEU A 107 -18.50 0.55 3.93
C LEU A 107 -18.05 1.98 4.22
N GLU A 108 -17.95 2.81 3.19
CA GLU A 108 -17.64 4.23 3.33
C GLU A 108 -18.71 4.96 4.16
N ALA A 109 -20.00 4.76 3.83
CA ALA A 109 -21.09 5.37 4.58
C ALA A 109 -21.12 4.91 6.05
N GLU A 110 -20.83 3.63 6.31
CA GLU A 110 -20.75 3.10 7.66
C GLU A 110 -19.61 3.75 8.47
N MET A 111 -18.44 3.93 7.88
CA MET A 111 -17.31 4.59 8.54
C MET A 111 -17.61 6.07 8.82
N LEU A 112 -18.17 6.79 7.85
CA LEU A 112 -18.54 8.19 8.02
C LEU A 112 -19.61 8.36 9.10
N SER A 113 -20.57 7.42 9.23
CA SER A 113 -21.58 7.46 10.30
C SER A 113 -20.99 7.29 11.71
N ARG A 114 -19.79 6.73 11.81
CA ARG A 114 -19.01 6.57 13.06
C ARG A 114 -18.02 7.71 13.29
N ASN A 115 -18.17 8.84 12.58
CA ASN A 115 -17.27 9.99 12.62
C ASN A 115 -15.82 9.67 12.20
N MET A 116 -15.60 8.61 11.44
CA MET A 116 -14.32 8.38 10.78
C MET A 116 -14.23 9.25 9.52
N HIS A 117 -13.03 9.53 9.07
CA HIS A 117 -12.81 10.34 7.88
C HIS A 117 -11.79 9.66 6.96
N PHE A 118 -11.84 10.06 5.69
CA PHE A 118 -10.88 9.66 4.69
C PHE A 118 -10.03 10.88 4.31
N ALA A 119 -8.73 10.71 4.28
CA ALA A 119 -7.76 11.76 3.97
C ALA A 119 -7.26 11.66 2.52
N GLU A 120 -7.20 10.44 1.99
CA GLU A 120 -6.69 10.20 0.64
C GLU A 120 -7.83 10.02 -0.35
N MET A 121 -7.87 10.89 -1.37
CA MET A 121 -8.86 10.83 -2.43
C MET A 121 -8.19 10.45 -3.75
N SER A 122 -8.75 9.45 -4.42
CA SER A 122 -8.27 9.01 -5.73
C SER A 122 -9.30 9.35 -6.80
N SER A 123 -8.98 10.31 -7.67
CA SER A 123 -9.87 10.74 -8.77
C SER A 123 -11.28 11.15 -8.31
N GLY A 124 -11.37 11.85 -7.17
CA GLY A 124 -12.63 12.32 -6.59
C GLY A 124 -13.42 11.24 -5.84
N LYS A 125 -12.84 10.07 -5.62
CA LYS A 125 -13.41 8.97 -4.84
C LYS A 125 -12.50 8.61 -3.67
N THR A 126 -13.09 8.00 -2.65
CA THR A 126 -12.34 7.47 -1.50
C THR A 126 -11.32 6.43 -1.97
N ASN A 127 -10.13 6.52 -1.45
CA ASN A 127 -9.05 5.57 -1.74
C ASN A 127 -9.37 4.20 -1.11
N THR A 128 -9.43 3.17 -1.94
CA THR A 128 -9.77 1.81 -1.52
C THR A 128 -8.76 1.24 -0.52
N THR A 129 -7.48 1.57 -0.69
CA THR A 129 -6.42 1.14 0.22
C THR A 129 -6.58 1.78 1.59
N GLU A 130 -7.01 3.06 1.66
CA GLU A 130 -7.31 3.72 2.92
C GLU A 130 -8.50 3.08 3.63
N LEU A 131 -9.59 2.77 2.91
CA LEU A 131 -10.72 2.06 3.49
C LEU A 131 -10.28 0.73 4.13
N VAL A 132 -9.46 -0.05 3.44
CA VAL A 132 -8.91 -1.31 3.97
C VAL A 132 -8.06 -1.04 5.22
N ALA A 133 -7.18 -0.04 5.18
CA ALA A 133 -6.35 0.33 6.31
C ALA A 133 -7.17 0.77 7.53
N LEU A 134 -8.25 1.53 7.32
CA LEU A 134 -9.18 1.93 8.38
C LEU A 134 -9.91 0.74 9.00
N HIS A 135 -10.26 -0.29 8.23
CA HIS A 135 -10.79 -1.54 8.79
C HIS A 135 -9.74 -2.30 9.62
N ILE A 136 -8.48 -2.31 9.16
CA ILE A 136 -7.39 -2.97 9.88
C ILE A 136 -7.17 -2.31 11.24
N ILE A 137 -7.13 -0.99 11.31
CA ILE A 137 -6.89 -0.27 12.58
C ILE A 137 -8.07 -0.32 13.56
N GLN A 138 -9.21 -0.88 13.20
CA GLN A 138 -10.29 -1.18 14.17
C GLN A 138 -10.00 -2.45 14.98
N GLY A 139 -9.08 -3.30 14.54
CA GLY A 139 -8.63 -4.47 15.29
C GLY A 139 -7.60 -4.11 16.38
N LYS A 140 -7.52 -4.92 17.42
CA LYS A 140 -6.48 -4.78 18.47
C LYS A 140 -5.10 -5.22 18.00
N THR A 141 -5.05 -6.02 16.94
CA THR A 141 -3.84 -6.53 16.31
C THR A 141 -4.02 -6.49 14.79
N PHE A 142 -2.93 -6.55 14.03
CA PHE A 142 -3.00 -6.69 12.57
C PHE A 142 -3.81 -7.90 12.14
N ARG A 143 -3.69 -9.02 12.85
CA ARG A 143 -4.46 -10.25 12.55
C ARG A 143 -5.96 -10.00 12.67
N GLU A 144 -6.41 -9.48 13.81
CA GLU A 144 -7.82 -9.15 14.04
C GLU A 144 -8.33 -8.13 13.01
N GLY A 145 -7.52 -7.12 12.70
CA GLY A 145 -7.85 -6.11 11.69
C GLY A 145 -8.00 -6.71 10.28
N ILE A 146 -7.14 -7.65 9.90
CA ILE A 146 -7.22 -8.34 8.61
C ILE A 146 -8.48 -9.26 8.59
N GLU A 147 -8.77 -9.95 9.68
CA GLU A 147 -10.00 -10.74 9.82
C GLU A 147 -11.25 -9.83 9.67
N ASN A 148 -11.24 -8.63 10.24
CA ASN A 148 -12.30 -7.63 10.05
C ASN A 148 -12.46 -7.25 8.58
N VAL A 149 -11.38 -7.04 7.84
CA VAL A 149 -11.45 -6.77 6.39
C VAL A 149 -12.18 -7.89 5.67
N TYR A 150 -11.81 -9.15 5.91
CA TYR A 150 -12.41 -10.29 5.24
C TYR A 150 -13.86 -10.54 5.64
N HIS A 151 -14.28 -10.14 6.84
CA HIS A 151 -15.68 -10.24 7.26
C HIS A 151 -16.59 -9.19 6.63
N HIS A 152 -16.09 -7.98 6.39
CA HIS A 152 -16.91 -6.85 5.93
C HIS A 152 -16.79 -6.60 4.41
N VAL A 153 -15.64 -6.86 3.80
CA VAL A 153 -15.42 -6.64 2.37
C VAL A 153 -16.08 -7.74 1.53
N LYS A 154 -16.93 -7.34 0.61
CA LYS A 154 -17.49 -8.21 -0.43
C LYS A 154 -16.66 -8.06 -1.71
N GLY A 155 -15.91 -9.10 -2.06
CA GLY A 155 -15.05 -9.09 -3.24
C GLY A 155 -13.69 -9.73 -2.99
N SER A 156 -12.64 -9.14 -3.53
CA SER A 156 -11.27 -9.62 -3.36
C SER A 156 -10.37 -8.50 -2.86
N CYS A 157 -9.49 -8.83 -1.93
CA CYS A 157 -8.47 -7.92 -1.43
C CYS A 157 -7.20 -8.69 -1.11
N THR A 158 -6.14 -8.40 -1.85
CA THR A 158 -4.78 -8.87 -1.53
C THR A 158 -4.00 -7.67 -1.02
N MET A 159 -3.26 -7.83 0.06
CA MET A 159 -2.56 -6.74 0.71
C MET A 159 -1.14 -7.12 1.16
N LEU A 160 -0.26 -6.14 1.14
CA LEU A 160 1.03 -6.15 1.82
C LEU A 160 1.07 -5.03 2.84
N ILE A 161 1.44 -5.34 4.07
CA ILE A 161 1.60 -4.38 5.16
C ILE A 161 3.06 -4.45 5.60
N LEU A 162 3.80 -3.38 5.35
CA LEU A 162 5.17 -3.21 5.83
C LEU A 162 5.12 -2.59 7.22
N THR A 163 5.66 -3.29 8.20
CA THR A 163 5.82 -2.85 9.58
C THR A 163 7.30 -2.67 9.91
N THR A 164 7.60 -2.21 11.11
CA THR A 164 8.97 -2.15 11.64
C THR A 164 9.62 -3.54 11.76
N ASP A 165 8.81 -4.58 11.96
CA ASP A 165 9.27 -5.95 12.22
C ASP A 165 9.30 -6.82 10.96
N GLY A 166 8.69 -6.36 9.85
CA GLY A 166 8.65 -7.12 8.62
C GLY A 166 7.42 -6.86 7.75
N ILE A 167 7.08 -7.80 6.87
CA ILE A 167 5.96 -7.68 5.94
C ILE A 167 4.90 -8.74 6.26
N ILE A 168 3.65 -8.27 6.44
CA ILE A 168 2.47 -9.12 6.55
C ILE A 168 1.85 -9.21 5.15
N CYS A 169 1.59 -10.44 4.71
CA CYS A 169 0.91 -10.73 3.45
C CYS A 169 -0.44 -11.38 3.74
N ALA A 170 -1.50 -10.89 3.12
CA ALA A 170 -2.84 -11.45 3.29
C ALA A 170 -3.64 -11.41 1.98
N ARG A 171 -4.47 -12.46 1.78
CA ARG A 171 -5.29 -12.62 0.58
C ARG A 171 -6.57 -13.38 0.91
#